data_1840e61c435d26827f987befbd4a0f45
#
_entry.id   1840e61c435d26827f987befbd4a0f45
#
_cell.length_a   1.000
_cell.length_b   1.000
_cell.length_c   1.000
_cell.angle_alpha   90.00
_cell.angle_beta   90.00
_cell.angle_gamma   90.00
#
_symmetry.space_group_name_H-M   'P 1'
#
loop_
_entity.id
_entity.type
_entity.pdbx_description
1 polymer ?
#
loop_
_entity_poly.entity_id
_entity_poly.type
_entity_poly.pdbx_seq_one_letter_code
_entity_poly.pdbx_strand_id
1 'polypeptide(L)'
;MIEIRRYVTSAGKDVFGDWLSHLSDNQAKARILVRIDRLAIGNFGDSKSLHGGISELRIDWGPGYRVYYATLGRTCVLLLCGSDKRKQASDIRRAIAYLQDYQERTQRK
;
A
#
# COMPACT_ATOMS: atom_id res chain seq x y z
N MET A 1 -6.70 17.62 1.68
CA MET A 1 -6.65 16.34 0.96
C MET A 1 -5.30 15.69 1.16
N ILE A 2 -5.27 14.38 1.29
CA ILE A 2 -4.03 13.62 1.49
C ILE A 2 -3.47 13.23 0.12
N GLU A 3 -2.19 13.48 -0.10
CA GLU A 3 -1.49 13.02 -1.30
C GLU A 3 -1.33 11.50 -1.23
N ILE A 4 -1.66 10.80 -2.33
CA ILE A 4 -1.42 9.37 -2.47
C ILE A 4 -0.20 9.19 -3.37
N ARG A 5 0.86 8.62 -2.82
CA ARG A 5 2.13 8.39 -3.50
C ARG A 5 2.39 6.91 -3.58
N ARG A 6 2.97 6.45 -4.67
CA ARG A 6 3.35 5.05 -4.83
C ARG A 6 4.86 4.89 -4.65
N TYR A 7 5.25 3.86 -3.90
CA TYR A 7 6.65 3.49 -3.78
C TYR A 7 7.14 2.91 -5.10
N VAL A 8 8.27 3.40 -5.57
CA VAL A 8 8.95 2.90 -6.78
C VAL A 8 10.34 2.44 -6.36
N THR A 9 10.74 1.23 -6.77
CA THR A 9 12.06 0.68 -6.44
C THR A 9 13.17 1.47 -7.13
N SER A 10 14.43 1.25 -6.72
CA SER A 10 15.58 1.86 -7.38
C SER A 10 15.69 1.47 -8.86
N ALA A 11 15.13 0.31 -9.24
CA ALA A 11 15.08 -0.14 -10.63
C ALA A 11 13.91 0.45 -11.42
N GLY A 12 13.09 1.31 -10.79
CA GLY A 12 11.97 1.97 -11.47
C GLY A 12 10.66 1.18 -11.45
N LYS A 13 10.55 0.14 -10.63
CA LYS A 13 9.34 -0.68 -10.57
C LYS A 13 8.31 -0.07 -9.63
N ASP A 14 7.10 0.19 -10.15
CA ASP A 14 5.92 0.57 -9.37
C ASP A 14 5.29 -0.71 -8.80
N VAL A 15 5.67 -1.07 -7.59
CA VAL A 15 5.29 -2.37 -6.99
C VAL A 15 3.78 -2.51 -6.84
N PHE A 16 3.13 -1.49 -6.28
CA PHE A 16 1.68 -1.53 -6.09
C PHE A 16 0.95 -1.56 -7.43
N GLY A 17 1.36 -0.72 -8.37
CA GLY A 17 0.74 -0.65 -9.69
C GLY A 17 0.86 -1.96 -10.45
N ASP A 18 2.03 -2.61 -10.41
CA ASP A 18 2.24 -3.91 -11.03
C ASP A 18 1.33 -4.97 -10.43
N TRP A 19 1.24 -5.02 -9.11
CA TRP A 19 0.36 -5.97 -8.42
C TRP A 19 -1.09 -5.75 -8.84
N LEU A 20 -1.55 -4.51 -8.81
CA LEU A 20 -2.93 -4.16 -9.15
C LEU A 20 -3.26 -4.57 -10.59
N SER A 21 -2.35 -4.30 -11.52
CA SER A 21 -2.56 -4.60 -12.95
C SER A 21 -2.64 -6.09 -13.23
N HIS A 22 -2.01 -6.94 -12.39
CA HIS A 22 -2.00 -8.39 -12.56
C HIS A 22 -3.19 -9.09 -11.90
N LEU A 23 -4.04 -8.36 -11.17
CA LEU A 23 -5.26 -8.96 -10.65
C LEU A 23 -6.22 -9.26 -11.79
N SER A 24 -6.74 -10.49 -11.83
CA SER A 24 -7.68 -10.89 -12.88
C SER A 24 -9.11 -10.41 -12.62
N ASP A 25 -9.46 -10.16 -11.35
CA ASP A 25 -10.81 -9.75 -10.96
C ASP A 25 -10.95 -8.23 -11.06
N ASN A 26 -11.68 -7.77 -12.08
CA ASN A 26 -11.89 -6.33 -12.30
C ASN A 26 -12.71 -5.67 -11.19
N GLN A 27 -13.61 -6.42 -10.55
CA GLN A 27 -14.35 -5.88 -9.39
C GLN A 27 -13.43 -5.67 -8.20
N ALA A 28 -12.48 -6.58 -7.99
CA ALA A 28 -11.47 -6.41 -6.94
C ALA A 28 -10.65 -5.15 -7.18
N LYS A 29 -10.19 -4.92 -8.42
CA LYS A 29 -9.46 -3.70 -8.76
C LYS A 29 -10.27 -2.44 -8.44
N ALA A 30 -11.54 -2.42 -8.83
CA ALA A 30 -12.41 -1.28 -8.60
C ALA A 30 -12.59 -1.01 -7.09
N ARG A 31 -12.79 -2.05 -6.32
CA ARG A 31 -12.96 -1.92 -4.86
C ARG A 31 -11.70 -1.42 -4.18
N ILE A 32 -10.54 -1.89 -4.62
CA ILE A 32 -9.26 -1.42 -4.10
C ILE A 32 -9.08 0.07 -4.41
N LEU A 33 -9.34 0.48 -5.64
CA LEU A 33 -9.20 1.88 -6.05
C LEU A 33 -10.15 2.82 -5.30
N VAL A 34 -11.39 2.37 -5.05
CA VAL A 34 -12.35 3.16 -4.25
C VAL A 34 -11.82 3.37 -2.83
N ARG A 35 -11.23 2.33 -2.23
CA ARG A 35 -10.68 2.45 -0.89
C ARG A 35 -9.50 3.42 -0.84
N ILE A 36 -8.68 3.42 -1.88
CA ILE A 36 -7.56 4.37 -1.99
C ILE A 36 -8.07 5.79 -2.17
N ASP A 37 -9.11 5.99 -2.98
CA ASP A 37 -9.73 7.31 -3.13
C ASP A 37 -10.25 7.83 -1.80
N ARG A 38 -10.81 6.95 -0.95
CA ARG A 38 -11.26 7.32 0.38
C ARG A 38 -10.10 7.71 1.30
N LEU A 39 -8.94 7.07 1.16
CA LEU A 39 -7.74 7.49 1.89
C LEU A 39 -7.39 8.95 1.57
N ALA A 40 -7.51 9.33 0.32
CA ALA A 40 -7.15 10.68 -0.13
C ALA A 40 -8.00 11.77 0.55
N ILE A 41 -9.21 11.44 0.97
CA ILE A 41 -10.08 12.38 1.69
C ILE A 41 -10.07 12.13 3.20
N GLY A 42 -9.13 11.32 3.70
CA GLY A 42 -8.97 11.06 5.13
C GLY A 42 -9.83 9.96 5.70
N ASN A 43 -10.55 9.22 4.86
CA ASN A 43 -11.37 8.09 5.30
C ASN A 43 -10.59 6.79 5.14
N PHE A 44 -9.98 6.31 6.24
CA PHE A 44 -9.13 5.12 6.20
C PHE A 44 -9.94 3.81 6.22
N GLY A 45 -11.18 3.84 6.73
CA GLY A 45 -12.04 2.65 6.75
C GLY A 45 -11.42 1.50 7.54
N ASP A 46 -11.55 0.28 7.00
CA ASP A 46 -10.99 -0.93 7.62
C ASP A 46 -9.49 -0.99 7.42
N SER A 47 -8.78 -0.42 8.38
CA SER A 47 -7.34 -0.24 8.35
C SER A 47 -6.76 -0.54 9.72
N LYS A 48 -5.53 -1.07 9.75
CA LYS A 48 -4.87 -1.45 10.99
C LYS A 48 -3.40 -1.08 10.93
N SER A 49 -2.92 -0.42 11.99
CA SER A 49 -1.50 -0.17 12.16
C SER A 49 -0.77 -1.46 12.52
N LEU A 50 0.37 -1.68 11.88
CA LEU A 50 1.23 -2.83 12.12
C LEU A 50 2.57 -2.36 12.66
N HIS A 51 3.49 -3.29 12.94
CA HIS A 51 4.85 -2.94 13.35
C HIS A 51 5.65 -2.40 12.16
N GLY A 52 6.81 -1.82 12.42
CA GLY A 52 7.72 -1.34 11.37
C GLY A 52 7.29 -0.07 10.66
N GLY A 53 6.31 0.65 11.19
CA GLY A 53 5.85 1.92 10.63
C GLY A 53 4.86 1.79 9.49
N ILE A 54 4.36 0.58 9.22
CA ILE A 54 3.39 0.35 8.16
C ILE A 54 2.00 0.10 8.72
N SER A 55 1.01 0.24 7.85
CA SER A 55 -0.39 -0.12 8.13
C SER A 55 -0.92 -0.98 6.99
N GLU A 56 -1.99 -1.71 7.27
CA GLU A 56 -2.68 -2.46 6.23
C GLU A 56 -4.08 -1.90 6.02
N LEU A 57 -4.47 -1.78 4.77
CA LEU A 57 -5.81 -1.48 4.33
C LEU A 57 -6.44 -2.80 3.90
N ARG A 58 -7.53 -3.20 4.54
CA ARG A 58 -8.16 -4.49 4.25
C ARG A 58 -9.35 -4.32 3.34
N ILE A 59 -9.39 -5.11 2.28
CA ILE A 59 -10.50 -5.14 1.32
C ILE A 59 -11.15 -6.50 1.41
N ASP A 60 -12.36 -6.54 1.97
CA ASP A 60 -13.13 -7.77 2.15
C ASP A 60 -13.89 -8.10 0.88
N TRP A 61 -13.18 -8.71 -0.06
CA TRP A 61 -13.72 -9.13 -1.35
C TRP A 61 -12.91 -10.33 -1.84
N GLY A 62 -13.60 -11.36 -2.36
CA GLY A 62 -12.93 -12.55 -2.86
C GLY A 62 -12.07 -13.21 -1.78
N PRO A 63 -10.80 -13.52 -2.09
CA PRO A 63 -9.91 -14.16 -1.10
C PRO A 63 -9.48 -13.22 0.02
N GLY A 64 -9.88 -11.94 -0.03
CA GLY A 64 -9.41 -10.92 0.88
C GLY A 64 -8.10 -10.31 0.39
N TYR A 65 -8.11 -9.00 0.12
CA TYR A 65 -6.93 -8.28 -0.36
C TYR A 65 -6.43 -7.32 0.70
N ARG A 66 -5.14 -7.02 0.65
CA ARG A 66 -4.50 -6.08 1.54
C ARG A 66 -3.63 -5.13 0.76
N VAL A 67 -3.69 -3.86 1.13
CA VAL A 67 -2.75 -2.86 0.61
C VAL A 67 -1.95 -2.35 1.80
N TYR A 68 -0.62 -2.49 1.72
CA TYR A 68 0.27 -2.02 2.77
C TYR A 68 0.74 -0.61 2.44
N TYR A 69 0.68 0.27 3.42
CA TYR A 69 1.00 1.67 3.23
C TYR A 69 1.68 2.24 4.47
N ALA A 70 2.29 3.39 4.32
CA ALA A 70 2.82 4.18 5.42
C ALA A 70 2.28 5.60 5.31
N THR A 71 2.02 6.25 6.44
CA THR A 71 1.70 7.66 6.46
C THR A 71 2.99 8.46 6.59
N LEU A 72 3.15 9.45 5.71
CA LEU A 72 4.30 10.35 5.71
C LEU A 72 3.82 11.70 6.24
N GLY A 73 4.00 11.93 7.53
CA GLY A 73 3.43 13.09 8.19
C GLY A 73 1.90 13.00 8.17
N ARG A 74 1.24 14.16 8.02
CA ARG A 74 -0.23 14.23 8.04
C ARG A 74 -0.86 14.37 6.66
N THR A 75 -0.06 14.51 5.61
CA THR A 75 -0.55 14.96 4.32
C THR A 75 -0.26 13.98 3.18
N CYS A 76 0.45 12.87 3.45
CA CYS A 76 0.82 11.92 2.42
C CYS A 76 0.68 10.49 2.91
N VAL A 77 0.17 9.62 2.03
CA VAL A 77 0.14 8.17 2.21
C VAL A 77 0.99 7.56 1.10
N LEU A 78 1.94 6.71 1.49
CA LEU A 78 2.82 5.99 0.57
C LEU A 78 2.32 4.56 0.43
N LEU A 79 1.83 4.19 -0.76
CA LEU A 79 1.42 2.82 -1.06
C LEU A 79 2.66 1.99 -1.36
N LEU A 80 2.87 0.92 -0.61
CA LEU A 80 4.08 0.11 -0.67
C LEU A 80 3.92 -1.12 -1.55
N CYS A 81 2.90 -1.93 -1.27
CA CYS A 81 2.61 -3.13 -2.05
C CYS A 81 1.22 -3.63 -1.69
N GLY A 82 0.75 -4.60 -2.46
CA GLY A 82 -0.51 -5.27 -2.20
C GLY A 82 -0.32 -6.78 -2.18
N SER A 83 -1.26 -7.48 -1.59
CA SER A 83 -1.27 -8.92 -1.60
C SER A 83 -2.66 -9.45 -1.30
N ASP A 84 -2.83 -10.76 -1.46
CA ASP A 84 -3.98 -11.43 -0.87
C ASP A 84 -3.62 -11.98 0.51
N LYS A 85 -4.63 -12.46 1.21
CA LYS A 85 -4.55 -12.94 2.58
C LYS A 85 -3.53 -14.07 2.82
N ARG A 86 -3.18 -14.85 1.78
CA ARG A 86 -2.38 -16.07 1.93
C ARG A 86 -0.89 -15.82 2.19
N LYS A 87 -0.38 -14.67 1.77
CA LYS A 87 1.05 -14.33 1.86
C LYS A 87 1.36 -13.22 2.85
N GLN A 88 0.48 -13.02 3.83
CA GLN A 88 0.52 -11.85 4.70
C GLN A 88 1.86 -11.65 5.39
N ALA A 89 2.45 -12.69 5.96
CA ALA A 89 3.70 -12.54 6.73
C ALA A 89 4.87 -12.09 5.86
N SER A 90 5.05 -12.71 4.68
CA SER A 90 6.13 -12.31 3.78
C SER A 90 5.89 -10.92 3.18
N ASP A 91 4.64 -10.58 2.92
CA ASP A 91 4.31 -9.27 2.34
C ASP A 91 4.50 -8.13 3.34
N ILE A 92 4.23 -8.38 4.62
CA ILE A 92 4.52 -7.40 5.68
C ILE A 92 6.02 -7.12 5.73
N ARG A 93 6.87 -8.16 5.68
CA ARG A 93 8.32 -7.98 5.66
C ARG A 93 8.78 -7.18 4.44
N ARG A 94 8.21 -7.47 3.27
CA ARG A 94 8.51 -6.72 2.05
C ARG A 94 8.11 -5.25 2.18
N ALA A 95 6.93 -4.99 2.70
CA ALA A 95 6.44 -3.62 2.88
C ALA A 95 7.35 -2.82 3.80
N ILE A 96 7.80 -3.42 4.89
CA ILE A 96 8.74 -2.78 5.82
C ILE A 96 10.05 -2.46 5.11
N ALA A 97 10.58 -3.41 4.34
CA ALA A 97 11.82 -3.20 3.59
C ALA A 97 11.67 -2.07 2.55
N TYR A 98 10.54 -1.99 1.88
CA TYR A 98 10.26 -0.92 0.93
C TYR A 98 10.18 0.44 1.62
N LEU A 99 9.56 0.51 2.78
CA LEU A 99 9.52 1.76 3.54
C LEU A 99 10.93 2.20 3.97
N GLN A 100 11.74 1.26 4.43
CA GLN A 100 13.14 1.56 4.80
C GLN A 100 13.92 2.08 3.60
N ASP A 101 13.79 1.44 2.44
CA ASP A 101 14.43 1.90 1.22
C ASP A 101 13.99 3.31 0.83
N TYR A 102 12.69 3.59 0.91
CA TYR A 102 12.14 4.90 0.61
C TYR A 102 12.73 5.95 1.55
N GLN A 103 12.76 5.66 2.85
CA GLN A 103 13.29 6.58 3.86
C GLN A 103 14.77 6.87 3.65
N GLU A 104 15.57 5.83 3.36
CA GLU A 104 17.00 6.00 3.10
C GLU A 104 17.26 6.86 1.87
N ARG A 105 16.52 6.63 0.78
CA ARG A 105 16.69 7.40 -0.46
C ARG A 105 16.26 8.85 -0.31
N THR A 106 15.22 9.11 0.46
CA THR A 106 14.71 10.48 0.64
C THR A 106 15.52 11.28 1.64
N GLN A 107 16.29 10.62 2.50
CA GLN A 107 17.19 11.29 3.44
C GLN A 107 18.54 11.66 2.83
N ARG A 108 18.87 11.09 1.68
CA ARG A 108 20.09 11.41 0.93
C ARG A 108 19.88 12.70 0.15
N LYS A 109 20.57 13.73 0.55
CA LYS A 109 20.53 15.01 -0.16
C LYS A 109 21.92 15.46 -0.56
#